data_8362813611df1858d6187d07547cc680
#
_entry.id   8362813611df1858d6187d07547cc680
#
_cell.length_a   1.000
_cell.length_b   1.000
_cell.length_c   1.000
_cell.angle_alpha   90.00
_cell.angle_beta   90.00
_cell.angle_gamma   90.00
#
_symmetry.space_group_name_H-M   'P 1'
#
loop_
_entity.id
_entity.type
_entity.pdbx_description
1 polymer ?
#
loop_
_entity_poly.entity_id
_entity_poly.type
_entity_poly.pdbx_seq_one_letter_code
_entity_poly.pdbx_strand_id
1 'polypeptide(L)'
;MRRVAVLSLLLLLACTTHPAATPTVSPTQSPTPTPTVSRSPALPAFSTTNVVATIRELVTRAPYREAASAAYRVAEHIMIFRFRELGYTVTPLPFSVPAGKVNLIPVSGGASIDVIATPPGYDSRKPHLVVGGHLDTVPNTPGANDDASGPAVILELARLARITPTKMPVVFVAFGAEERRRQSPTESEYALGSKAYLKSLATAERRSIRGMINIDMVGAGPDVQIIGTTGSIVASMYTIARRLHIPAETHATISQGFSDHVTFQAAGIPAAWLWAGDNPTLHTPRDTMAIIQPAELARIGAVAWETLRTLSL
;
A
#
# COMPACT_ATOMS: atom_id res chain seq x y z
N MET A 1 24.17 -19.66 -75.08
CA MET A 1 25.38 -20.14 -75.81
C MET A 1 26.52 -20.30 -74.87
N ARG A 2 27.31 -21.36 -75.04
CA ARG A 2 28.52 -21.86 -74.39
C ARG A 2 28.22 -22.68 -73.12
N ARG A 3 28.29 -23.82 -73.30
CA ARG A 3 28.84 -25.17 -73.25
C ARG A 3 30.20 -25.24 -72.52
N VAL A 4 30.35 -26.38 -71.82
CA VAL A 4 31.56 -27.18 -71.62
C VAL A 4 32.09 -27.17 -70.22
N ALA A 5 32.55 -28.23 -69.62
CA ALA A 5 32.76 -29.63 -69.90
C ALA A 5 32.93 -30.42 -68.63
N VAL A 6 32.59 -31.68 -68.70
CA VAL A 6 32.87 -32.73 -67.70
C VAL A 6 34.32 -33.15 -67.83
N LEU A 7 35.02 -33.33 -66.72
CA LEU A 7 36.24 -34.10 -66.72
C LEU A 7 36.20 -35.10 -65.53
N SER A 8 36.03 -36.35 -65.93
CA SER A 8 36.15 -37.53 -65.03
C SER A 8 37.61 -37.87 -64.85
N LEU A 9 38.03 -38.04 -63.60
CA LEU A 9 39.32 -38.65 -63.31
C LEU A 9 39.12 -39.87 -62.45
N LEU A 10 39.34 -41.05 -63.02
CA LEU A 10 39.47 -42.30 -62.30
C LEU A 10 40.81 -42.34 -61.58
N LEU A 11 40.83 -42.70 -60.34
CA LEU A 11 42.08 -43.11 -59.63
C LEU A 11 41.82 -44.39 -58.85
N LEU A 12 42.77 -45.31 -59.10
CA LEU A 12 42.82 -46.70 -58.71
C LEU A 12 42.88 -46.92 -57.21
N LEU A 13 42.19 -47.99 -56.76
CA LEU A 13 42.35 -48.58 -55.41
C LEU A 13 43.73 -49.17 -55.22
N ALA A 14 44.38 -48.83 -54.12
CA ALA A 14 45.45 -49.64 -53.50
C ALA A 14 44.97 -50.06 -52.12
N CYS A 15 44.66 -51.32 -51.94
CA CYS A 15 44.42 -51.95 -50.65
C CYS A 15 45.72 -52.12 -49.84
N THR A 16 45.81 -51.43 -48.70
CA THR A 16 46.78 -51.75 -47.66
C THR A 16 46.04 -52.16 -46.41
N THR A 17 46.20 -53.41 -46.02
CA THR A 17 45.71 -54.02 -44.81
C THR A 17 46.54 -53.50 -43.61
N HIS A 18 45.87 -52.79 -42.67
CA HIS A 18 46.46 -52.49 -41.39
C HIS A 18 45.81 -53.37 -40.32
N PRO A 19 46.56 -53.80 -39.31
CA PRO A 19 46.04 -54.63 -38.22
C PRO A 19 45.15 -53.79 -37.31
N ALA A 20 44.07 -54.41 -36.83
CA ALA A 20 43.10 -53.85 -35.95
C ALA A 20 43.74 -53.49 -34.59
N ALA A 21 43.61 -52.19 -34.20
CA ALA A 21 43.93 -51.73 -32.86
C ALA A 21 42.78 -52.04 -31.91
N THR A 22 43.08 -52.65 -30.79
CA THR A 22 42.19 -52.97 -29.67
C THR A 22 41.62 -51.66 -29.09
N PRO A 23 40.30 -51.49 -28.85
CA PRO A 23 39.76 -50.28 -28.23
C PRO A 23 40.14 -50.24 -26.77
N THR A 24 40.94 -49.24 -26.38
CA THR A 24 41.20 -48.88 -24.99
C THR A 24 39.95 -48.21 -24.44
N VAL A 25 39.26 -48.81 -23.48
CA VAL A 25 38.12 -48.24 -22.78
C VAL A 25 38.63 -47.10 -21.87
N SER A 26 38.34 -45.87 -22.22
CA SER A 26 38.56 -44.71 -21.34
C SER A 26 37.63 -44.79 -20.14
N PRO A 27 38.10 -44.50 -18.91
CA PRO A 27 37.22 -44.48 -17.74
C PRO A 27 36.15 -43.39 -17.90
N THR A 28 34.89 -43.81 -17.80
CA THR A 28 33.73 -42.93 -17.76
C THR A 28 33.86 -42.00 -16.55
N GLN A 29 34.06 -40.71 -16.79
CA GLN A 29 34.02 -39.72 -15.72
C GLN A 29 32.59 -39.66 -15.16
N SER A 30 32.44 -39.89 -13.88
CA SER A 30 31.18 -39.65 -13.17
C SER A 30 30.75 -38.20 -13.32
N PRO A 31 29.47 -37.93 -13.59
CA PRO A 31 29.03 -36.57 -13.72
C PRO A 31 29.26 -35.80 -12.42
N THR A 32 29.97 -34.70 -12.50
CA THR A 32 30.15 -33.76 -11.39
C THR A 32 28.74 -33.24 -10.98
N PRO A 33 28.38 -33.33 -9.69
CA PRO A 33 27.07 -32.85 -9.27
C PRO A 33 26.94 -31.35 -9.60
N THR A 34 25.95 -31.01 -10.39
CA THR A 34 25.58 -29.62 -10.68
C THR A 34 25.24 -28.94 -9.35
N PRO A 35 25.84 -27.78 -9.01
CA PRO A 35 25.53 -27.10 -7.78
C PRO A 35 24.03 -26.75 -7.76
N THR A 36 23.30 -27.31 -6.81
CA THR A 36 21.92 -26.95 -6.54
C THR A 36 21.92 -25.51 -6.07
N VAL A 37 21.51 -24.59 -6.93
CA VAL A 37 21.32 -23.19 -6.54
C VAL A 37 20.18 -23.19 -5.52
N SER A 38 20.52 -23.05 -4.25
CA SER A 38 19.55 -22.81 -3.19
C SER A 38 18.87 -21.48 -3.50
N ARG A 39 17.67 -21.54 -4.05
CA ARG A 39 16.83 -20.33 -4.18
C ARG A 39 16.52 -19.84 -2.77
N SER A 40 17.02 -18.66 -2.41
CA SER A 40 16.51 -17.97 -1.23
C SER A 40 14.98 -17.93 -1.30
N PRO A 41 14.27 -18.21 -0.20
CA PRO A 41 12.83 -18.14 -0.20
C PRO A 41 12.38 -16.77 -0.72
N ALA A 42 11.46 -16.76 -1.67
CA ALA A 42 10.93 -15.53 -2.21
C ALA A 42 10.35 -14.69 -1.07
N LEU A 43 10.67 -13.39 -1.05
CA LEU A 43 10.09 -12.48 -0.05
C LEU A 43 8.57 -12.50 -0.19
N PRO A 44 7.82 -12.44 0.93
CA PRO A 44 6.38 -12.43 0.89
C PRO A 44 5.89 -11.23 0.07
N ALA A 45 5.02 -11.52 -0.90
CA ALA A 45 4.47 -10.53 -1.79
C ALA A 45 3.22 -9.85 -1.18
N PHE A 46 2.92 -8.63 -1.63
CA PHE A 46 1.67 -7.96 -1.32
C PHE A 46 0.48 -8.76 -1.88
N SER A 47 -0.50 -9.04 -1.02
CA SER A 47 -1.66 -9.87 -1.37
C SER A 47 -2.90 -9.02 -1.61
N THR A 48 -3.25 -8.81 -2.87
CA THR A 48 -4.52 -8.17 -3.25
C THR A 48 -5.74 -8.97 -2.79
N THR A 49 -5.62 -10.29 -2.68
CA THR A 49 -6.68 -11.16 -2.16
C THR A 49 -7.02 -10.80 -0.71
N ASN A 50 -6.01 -10.59 0.14
CA ASN A 50 -6.22 -10.17 1.52
C ASN A 50 -6.88 -8.78 1.59
N VAL A 51 -6.40 -7.86 0.75
CA VAL A 51 -6.94 -6.49 0.69
C VAL A 51 -8.40 -6.50 0.27
N VAL A 52 -8.75 -7.18 -0.82
CA VAL A 52 -10.14 -7.30 -1.30
C VAL A 52 -11.05 -7.97 -0.25
N ALA A 53 -10.54 -8.99 0.46
CA ALA A 53 -11.29 -9.63 1.55
C ALA A 53 -11.56 -8.65 2.70
N THR A 54 -10.59 -7.83 3.07
CA THR A 54 -10.75 -6.81 4.12
C THR A 54 -11.72 -5.70 3.70
N ILE A 55 -11.62 -5.17 2.47
CA ILE A 55 -12.60 -4.22 1.94
C ILE A 55 -14.01 -4.80 2.03
N ARG A 56 -14.18 -6.04 1.56
CA ARG A 56 -15.47 -6.74 1.61
C ARG A 56 -15.99 -6.89 3.05
N GLU A 57 -15.12 -7.24 3.99
CA GLU A 57 -15.49 -7.35 5.41
C GLU A 57 -16.01 -6.00 5.94
N LEU A 58 -15.29 -4.91 5.70
CA LEU A 58 -15.68 -3.57 6.15
C LEU A 58 -17.03 -3.13 5.56
N VAL A 59 -17.21 -3.22 4.23
CA VAL A 59 -18.45 -2.76 3.59
C VAL A 59 -19.65 -3.66 3.89
N THR A 60 -19.43 -4.93 4.26
CA THR A 60 -20.52 -5.85 4.59
C THR A 60 -20.96 -5.73 6.05
N ARG A 61 -19.99 -5.60 6.98
CA ARG A 61 -20.26 -5.60 8.41
C ARG A 61 -20.43 -4.21 8.99
N ALA A 62 -19.87 -3.21 8.34
CA ALA A 62 -19.88 -1.81 8.76
C ALA A 62 -20.17 -0.86 7.57
N PRO A 63 -21.27 -1.08 6.80
CA PRO A 63 -21.66 -0.10 5.79
C PRO A 63 -22.08 1.22 6.46
N TYR A 64 -21.94 2.34 5.74
CA TYR A 64 -22.39 3.67 6.24
C TYR A 64 -21.77 4.01 7.61
N ARG A 65 -20.48 3.79 7.75
CA ARG A 65 -19.69 3.94 8.99
C ARG A 65 -19.30 5.39 9.28
N GLU A 66 -20.29 6.27 9.27
CA GLU A 66 -20.10 7.68 9.65
C GLU A 66 -19.45 7.75 11.06
N ALA A 67 -18.53 8.70 11.27
CA ALA A 67 -17.54 8.71 12.35
C ALA A 67 -18.06 8.55 13.80
N ALA A 68 -19.31 8.93 14.09
CA ALA A 68 -19.93 8.75 15.41
C ALA A 68 -20.97 7.62 15.45
N SER A 69 -21.11 6.86 14.37
CA SER A 69 -22.16 5.86 14.21
C SER A 69 -21.86 4.52 14.91
N ALA A 70 -22.88 3.70 15.07
CA ALA A 70 -22.71 2.32 15.53
C ALA A 70 -21.93 1.48 14.50
N ALA A 71 -22.08 1.77 13.21
CA ALA A 71 -21.34 1.08 12.14
C ALA A 71 -19.84 1.42 12.22
N TYR A 72 -19.48 2.67 12.55
CA TYR A 72 -18.08 3.02 12.79
C TYR A 72 -17.46 2.18 13.91
N ARG A 73 -18.19 1.98 15.02
CA ARG A 73 -17.71 1.12 16.12
C ARG A 73 -17.49 -0.34 15.70
N VAL A 74 -18.25 -0.84 14.76
CA VAL A 74 -18.00 -2.18 14.18
C VAL A 74 -16.70 -2.17 13.36
N ALA A 75 -16.48 -1.15 12.55
CA ALA A 75 -15.27 -1.01 11.74
C ALA A 75 -14.01 -0.88 12.61
N GLU A 76 -14.05 -0.03 13.67
CA GLU A 76 -12.92 0.08 14.60
C GLU A 76 -12.59 -1.24 15.29
N HIS A 77 -13.60 -2.01 15.71
CA HIS A 77 -13.38 -3.33 16.32
C HIS A 77 -12.75 -4.31 15.33
N ILE A 78 -13.15 -4.29 14.06
CA ILE A 78 -12.52 -5.10 13.02
C ILE A 78 -11.04 -4.74 12.93
N MET A 79 -10.68 -3.46 12.83
CA MET A 79 -9.30 -3.01 12.72
C MET A 79 -8.48 -3.36 13.97
N ILE A 80 -9.02 -3.13 15.16
CA ILE A 80 -8.38 -3.50 16.43
C ILE A 80 -8.07 -5.00 16.46
N PHE A 81 -9.04 -5.84 16.13
CA PHE A 81 -8.88 -7.28 16.13
C PHE A 81 -7.80 -7.71 15.14
N ARG A 82 -7.87 -7.24 13.89
CA ARG A 82 -6.95 -7.61 12.82
C ARG A 82 -5.51 -7.20 13.11
N PHE A 83 -5.28 -5.99 13.64
CA PHE A 83 -3.92 -5.58 14.04
C PHE A 83 -3.39 -6.42 15.22
N ARG A 84 -4.24 -6.79 16.18
CA ARG A 84 -3.84 -7.67 17.29
C ARG A 84 -3.48 -9.07 16.80
N GLU A 85 -4.24 -9.64 15.87
CA GLU A 85 -3.89 -10.92 15.24
C GLU A 85 -2.51 -10.89 14.55
N LEU A 86 -2.13 -9.75 13.99
CA LEU A 86 -0.80 -9.54 13.40
C LEU A 86 0.30 -9.30 14.46
N GLY A 87 -0.04 -9.29 15.75
CA GLY A 87 0.93 -9.11 16.85
C GLY A 87 1.34 -7.66 17.09
N TYR A 88 0.52 -6.69 16.71
CA TYR A 88 0.71 -5.29 17.08
C TYR A 88 0.13 -4.98 18.46
N THR A 89 0.75 -4.06 19.17
CA THR A 89 0.11 -3.39 20.30
C THR A 89 -0.88 -2.37 19.74
N VAL A 90 -2.15 -2.47 20.12
CA VAL A 90 -3.21 -1.60 19.59
C VAL A 90 -3.73 -0.68 20.69
N THR A 91 -3.63 0.62 20.46
CA THR A 91 -4.12 1.67 21.34
C THR A 91 -5.26 2.42 20.66
N PRO A 92 -6.51 2.26 21.09
CA PRO A 92 -7.60 3.11 20.68
C PRO A 92 -7.40 4.52 21.25
N LEU A 93 -7.49 5.55 20.42
CA LEU A 93 -7.41 6.96 20.83
C LEU A 93 -8.78 7.62 20.66
N PRO A 94 -9.56 7.80 21.73
CA PRO A 94 -10.87 8.42 21.65
C PRO A 94 -10.75 9.94 21.49
N PHE A 95 -11.65 10.52 20.72
CA PHE A 95 -11.85 11.97 20.59
C PHE A 95 -13.30 12.31 20.30
N SER A 96 -13.65 13.58 20.45
CA SER A 96 -15.01 14.07 20.18
C SER A 96 -15.12 14.60 18.75
N VAL A 97 -16.26 14.32 18.12
CA VAL A 97 -16.65 14.88 16.82
C VAL A 97 -17.89 15.75 17.00
N PRO A 98 -17.98 16.95 16.39
CA PRO A 98 -19.13 17.81 16.51
C PRO A 98 -20.30 17.28 15.69
N ALA A 99 -21.52 17.69 16.03
CA ALA A 99 -22.66 17.57 15.14
C ALA A 99 -22.47 18.50 13.93
N GLY A 100 -23.14 18.19 12.81
CA GLY A 100 -23.02 19.00 11.61
C GLY A 100 -23.67 18.35 10.40
N LYS A 101 -23.18 18.71 9.21
CA LYS A 101 -23.56 18.05 7.96
C LYS A 101 -22.33 17.47 7.30
N VAL A 102 -22.40 16.20 6.93
CA VAL A 102 -21.43 15.52 6.09
C VAL A 102 -22.11 15.21 4.77
N ASN A 103 -21.49 15.58 3.66
CA ASN A 103 -22.09 15.47 2.32
C ASN A 103 -23.55 16.01 2.28
N LEU A 104 -23.80 17.17 2.91
CA LEU A 104 -25.09 17.85 3.08
C LEU A 104 -26.10 17.11 3.97
N ILE A 105 -25.81 15.93 4.46
CA ILE A 105 -26.68 15.11 5.31
C ILE A 105 -26.39 15.45 6.77
N PRO A 106 -27.43 15.78 7.59
CA PRO A 106 -27.22 16.01 9.02
C PRO A 106 -26.68 14.76 9.74
N VAL A 107 -25.68 14.96 10.58
CA VAL A 107 -25.08 13.92 11.43
C VAL A 107 -24.98 14.40 12.87
N SER A 108 -25.12 13.46 13.79
CA SER A 108 -24.95 13.74 15.22
C SER A 108 -23.47 13.91 15.59
N GLY A 109 -23.21 14.71 16.61
CA GLY A 109 -21.92 14.67 17.31
C GLY A 109 -21.81 13.43 18.21
N GLY A 110 -20.60 13.11 18.60
CA GLY A 110 -20.35 11.97 19.48
C GLY A 110 -18.87 11.68 19.68
N ALA A 111 -18.56 10.46 20.11
CA ALA A 111 -17.20 9.97 20.20
C ALA A 111 -16.81 9.20 18.94
N SER A 112 -15.60 9.41 18.49
CA SER A 112 -14.90 8.59 17.49
C SER A 112 -13.57 8.10 18.05
N ILE A 113 -12.87 7.22 17.36
CA ILE A 113 -11.62 6.61 17.81
C ILE A 113 -10.66 6.49 16.63
N ASP A 114 -9.38 6.86 16.82
CA ASP A 114 -8.32 6.37 15.96
C ASP A 114 -7.84 5.00 16.47
N VAL A 115 -7.56 4.09 15.56
CA VAL A 115 -6.97 2.79 15.87
C VAL A 115 -5.47 2.84 15.56
N ILE A 116 -4.64 2.96 16.61
CA ILE A 116 -3.19 3.09 16.50
C ILE A 116 -2.56 1.72 16.76
N ALA A 117 -1.79 1.22 15.80
CA ALA A 117 -1.09 -0.06 15.88
C ALA A 117 0.43 0.15 15.84
N THR A 118 1.11 -0.20 16.92
CA THR A 118 2.57 -0.08 17.06
C THR A 118 3.24 -1.45 17.06
N PRO A 119 4.39 -1.61 16.38
CA PRO A 119 5.11 -2.89 16.35
C PRO A 119 5.73 -3.21 17.71
N PRO A 120 6.05 -4.49 18.02
CA PRO A 120 6.75 -4.86 19.23
C PRO A 120 8.08 -4.10 19.38
N GLY A 121 8.35 -3.64 20.61
CA GLY A 121 9.57 -2.88 20.91
C GLY A 121 9.56 -1.44 20.39
N TYR A 122 8.41 -0.92 19.96
CA TYR A 122 8.28 0.46 19.52
C TYR A 122 8.58 1.46 20.67
N ASP A 123 9.34 2.50 20.32
CA ASP A 123 9.60 3.66 21.19
C ASP A 123 9.25 4.93 20.37
N SER A 124 8.24 5.66 20.83
CA SER A 124 7.72 6.86 20.16
C SER A 124 8.74 8.00 20.01
N ARG A 125 9.83 7.95 20.79
CA ARG A 125 10.92 8.94 20.72
C ARG A 125 12.02 8.58 19.73
N LYS A 126 11.95 7.40 19.12
CA LYS A 126 12.88 6.99 18.04
C LYS A 126 12.31 7.28 16.67
N PRO A 127 13.18 7.49 15.66
CA PRO A 127 12.75 7.71 14.29
C PRO A 127 11.81 6.61 13.81
N HIS A 128 10.66 7.01 13.26
CA HIS A 128 9.65 6.08 12.73
C HIS A 128 8.82 6.74 11.61
N LEU A 129 8.11 5.91 10.85
CA LEU A 129 7.10 6.33 9.88
C LEU A 129 5.70 6.13 10.44
N VAL A 130 4.77 6.95 9.97
CA VAL A 130 3.33 6.72 10.13
C VAL A 130 2.75 6.34 8.78
N VAL A 131 1.93 5.29 8.75
CA VAL A 131 1.12 4.92 7.58
C VAL A 131 -0.32 4.91 8.04
N GLY A 132 -1.15 5.72 7.41
CA GLY A 132 -2.54 5.87 7.82
C GLY A 132 -3.48 6.06 6.65
N GLY A 133 -4.77 5.95 6.93
CA GLY A 133 -5.90 6.23 6.08
C GLY A 133 -7.15 6.28 6.95
N HIS A 134 -8.23 6.87 6.44
CA HIS A 134 -9.39 7.01 7.28
C HIS A 134 -10.31 5.78 7.25
N LEU A 135 -11.12 5.64 8.27
CA LEU A 135 -12.00 4.49 8.44
C LEU A 135 -13.47 4.85 8.29
N ASP A 136 -13.82 6.13 8.50
CA ASP A 136 -15.18 6.62 8.38
C ASP A 136 -15.61 6.79 6.91
N THR A 137 -16.90 7.03 6.70
CA THR A 137 -17.49 7.32 5.40
C THR A 137 -18.47 8.48 5.54
N VAL A 138 -18.77 9.14 4.42
CA VAL A 138 -19.98 10.00 4.39
C VAL A 138 -21.24 9.14 4.58
N PRO A 139 -22.34 9.72 5.10
CA PRO A 139 -23.61 9.03 5.22
C PRO A 139 -24.12 8.46 3.89
N ASN A 140 -24.82 7.34 3.94
CA ASN A 140 -25.42 6.65 2.78
C ASN A 140 -24.42 6.14 1.73
N THR A 141 -23.13 6.07 2.06
CA THR A 141 -22.06 5.54 1.19
C THR A 141 -21.49 4.30 1.80
N PRO A 142 -21.48 3.14 1.10
CA PRO A 142 -20.86 1.93 1.61
C PRO A 142 -19.34 2.08 1.82
N GLY A 143 -18.69 2.96 1.05
CA GLY A 143 -17.30 3.33 1.22
C GLY A 143 -16.34 2.17 0.93
N ALA A 144 -16.46 1.53 -0.24
CA ALA A 144 -15.55 0.48 -0.64
C ALA A 144 -14.19 1.05 -1.07
N ASN A 145 -14.22 2.13 -1.86
CA ASN A 145 -13.03 2.86 -2.26
C ASN A 145 -12.70 3.96 -1.24
N ASP A 146 -13.69 4.68 -0.76
CA ASP A 146 -13.60 5.83 0.14
C ASP A 146 -14.22 5.53 1.53
N ASP A 147 -13.49 5.11 2.59
CA ASP A 147 -12.15 4.55 2.47
C ASP A 147 -12.07 3.22 3.24
N ALA A 148 -12.61 2.14 2.64
CA ALA A 148 -12.24 0.80 3.10
C ALA A 148 -10.96 0.33 2.40
N SER A 149 -10.60 0.94 1.26
CA SER A 149 -9.45 0.53 0.47
C SER A 149 -8.13 0.87 1.16
N GLY A 150 -8.00 2.05 1.76
CA GLY A 150 -6.83 2.45 2.52
C GLY A 150 -6.57 1.58 3.74
N PRO A 151 -7.50 1.46 4.71
CA PRO A 151 -7.37 0.57 5.86
C PRO A 151 -7.06 -0.88 5.48
N ALA A 152 -7.61 -1.40 4.37
CA ALA A 152 -7.30 -2.74 3.89
C ALA A 152 -5.85 -2.87 3.38
N VAL A 153 -5.36 -1.89 2.63
CA VAL A 153 -3.94 -1.83 2.22
C VAL A 153 -3.03 -1.70 3.44
N ILE A 154 -3.39 -0.85 4.40
CA ILE A 154 -2.64 -0.66 5.65
C ILE A 154 -2.49 -1.97 6.43
N LEU A 155 -3.55 -2.77 6.56
CA LEU A 155 -3.48 -4.09 7.21
C LEU A 155 -2.55 -5.06 6.47
N GLU A 156 -2.56 -5.06 5.14
CA GLU A 156 -1.66 -5.92 4.37
C GLU A 156 -0.20 -5.44 4.48
N LEU A 157 0.06 -4.14 4.50
CA LEU A 157 1.38 -3.58 4.76
C LEU A 157 1.86 -3.94 6.17
N ALA A 158 0.97 -3.89 7.17
CA ALA A 158 1.27 -4.30 8.54
C ALA A 158 1.62 -5.80 8.60
N ARG A 159 0.88 -6.67 7.90
CA ARG A 159 1.22 -8.09 7.78
C ARG A 159 2.62 -8.30 7.19
N LEU A 160 2.93 -7.61 6.12
CA LEU A 160 4.25 -7.70 5.47
C LEU A 160 5.37 -7.20 6.38
N ALA A 161 5.16 -6.09 7.09
CA ALA A 161 6.14 -5.52 8.02
C ALA A 161 6.42 -6.43 9.24
N ARG A 162 5.53 -7.38 9.55
CA ARG A 162 5.78 -8.41 10.58
C ARG A 162 6.65 -9.56 10.08
N ILE A 163 6.69 -9.79 8.79
CA ILE A 163 7.41 -10.93 8.18
C ILE A 163 8.76 -10.46 7.61
N THR A 164 8.81 -9.25 7.09
CA THR A 164 10.00 -8.69 6.45
C THR A 164 10.32 -7.33 7.08
N PRO A 165 11.53 -7.10 7.58
CA PRO A 165 11.91 -5.83 8.21
C PRO A 165 11.72 -4.64 7.26
N THR A 166 11.14 -3.57 7.79
CA THR A 166 11.10 -2.24 7.16
C THR A 166 12.36 -1.45 7.52
N LYS A 167 12.65 -0.41 6.75
CA LYS A 167 13.84 0.43 6.98
C LYS A 167 13.80 1.16 8.33
N MET A 168 12.60 1.56 8.76
CA MET A 168 12.32 2.16 10.06
C MET A 168 11.07 1.48 10.66
N PRO A 169 10.86 1.52 11.99
CA PRO A 169 9.59 1.15 12.58
C PRO A 169 8.43 1.90 11.94
N VAL A 170 7.29 1.24 11.76
CA VAL A 170 6.09 1.82 11.18
C VAL A 170 4.96 1.75 12.19
N VAL A 171 4.35 2.88 12.47
CA VAL A 171 3.08 3.00 13.18
C VAL A 171 1.97 3.02 12.15
N PHE A 172 1.02 2.10 12.26
CA PHE A 172 -0.14 2.04 11.39
C PHE A 172 -1.34 2.66 12.11
N VAL A 173 -2.10 3.50 11.40
CA VAL A 173 -3.24 4.20 12.01
C VAL A 173 -4.44 4.14 11.07
N ALA A 174 -5.58 3.65 11.58
CA ALA A 174 -6.87 3.90 10.94
C ALA A 174 -7.49 5.12 11.63
N PHE A 175 -7.52 6.25 10.93
CA PHE A 175 -8.04 7.50 11.46
C PHE A 175 -9.57 7.53 11.42
N GLY A 176 -10.18 8.21 12.37
CA GLY A 176 -11.61 8.48 12.37
C GLY A 176 -11.90 9.92 11.98
N ALA A 177 -13.12 10.15 11.48
CA ALA A 177 -13.65 11.49 11.21
C ALA A 177 -12.75 12.35 10.31
N GLU A 178 -12.30 11.78 9.19
CA GLU A 178 -11.64 12.51 8.11
C GLU A 178 -12.65 13.38 7.36
N GLU A 179 -13.82 12.83 7.10
CA GLU A 179 -14.88 13.42 6.29
C GLU A 179 -15.33 14.78 6.81
N ARG A 180 -15.39 15.74 5.88
CA ARG A 180 -15.71 17.13 6.22
C ARG A 180 -17.07 17.29 6.90
N ARG A 181 -17.03 17.82 8.11
CA ARG A 181 -18.23 18.21 8.89
C ARG A 181 -18.44 19.73 8.85
N ARG A 182 -19.55 20.14 8.28
CA ARG A 182 -19.95 21.55 8.23
C ARG A 182 -20.93 21.86 9.36
N GLN A 183 -20.52 22.68 10.31
CA GLN A 183 -21.35 23.12 11.44
C GLN A 183 -22.22 24.34 11.07
N SER A 184 -21.66 25.26 10.25
CA SER A 184 -22.35 26.44 9.75
C SER A 184 -21.86 26.78 8.33
N PRO A 185 -22.39 27.81 7.65
CA PRO A 185 -21.85 28.24 6.36
C PRO A 185 -20.36 28.59 6.37
N THR A 186 -19.83 29.05 7.51
CA THR A 186 -18.46 29.53 7.67
C THR A 186 -17.56 28.57 8.46
N GLU A 187 -18.13 27.58 9.17
CA GLU A 187 -17.42 26.66 10.03
C GLU A 187 -17.51 25.24 9.48
N SER A 188 -16.37 24.64 9.22
CA SER A 188 -16.28 23.24 8.84
C SER A 188 -14.98 22.64 9.38
N GLU A 189 -15.06 21.40 9.83
CA GLU A 189 -13.92 20.63 10.29
C GLU A 189 -13.74 19.39 9.43
N TYR A 190 -12.52 18.91 9.34
CA TYR A 190 -12.12 17.72 8.60
C TYR A 190 -10.86 17.13 9.21
N ALA A 191 -10.53 15.87 8.90
CA ALA A 191 -9.33 15.16 9.36
C ALA A 191 -9.18 15.26 10.89
N LEU A 192 -10.29 15.07 11.61
CA LEU A 192 -10.32 15.23 13.06
C LEU A 192 -9.50 14.16 13.78
N GLY A 193 -9.48 12.94 13.26
CA GLY A 193 -8.67 11.85 13.80
C GLY A 193 -7.18 12.15 13.70
N SER A 194 -6.66 12.46 12.52
CA SER A 194 -5.23 12.78 12.38
C SER A 194 -4.81 14.01 13.20
N LYS A 195 -5.69 14.99 13.38
CA LYS A 195 -5.48 16.11 14.31
C LYS A 195 -5.43 15.64 15.77
N ALA A 196 -6.36 14.76 16.18
CA ALA A 196 -6.38 14.17 17.53
C ALA A 196 -5.12 13.34 17.77
N TYR A 197 -4.70 12.54 16.80
CA TYR A 197 -3.46 11.77 16.86
C TYR A 197 -2.24 12.67 17.11
N LEU A 198 -2.01 13.68 16.28
CA LEU A 198 -0.87 14.58 16.48
C LEU A 198 -0.97 15.38 17.77
N LYS A 199 -2.17 15.76 18.21
CA LYS A 199 -2.38 16.45 19.49
C LYS A 199 -2.05 15.56 20.69
N SER A 200 -2.26 14.25 20.59
CA SER A 200 -1.97 13.31 21.69
C SER A 200 -0.48 13.10 21.93
N LEU A 201 0.36 13.37 20.93
CA LEU A 201 1.80 13.18 21.00
C LEU A 201 2.51 14.34 21.69
N ALA A 202 3.49 14.03 22.53
CA ALA A 202 4.43 15.03 23.04
C ALA A 202 5.27 15.61 21.87
N THR A 203 5.83 16.80 22.09
CA THR A 203 6.66 17.48 21.06
C THR A 203 7.84 16.61 20.61
N ALA A 204 8.49 15.90 21.52
CA ALA A 204 9.61 15.01 21.18
C ALA A 204 9.16 13.82 20.30
N GLU A 205 7.99 13.25 20.59
CA GLU A 205 7.41 12.16 19.81
C GLU A 205 7.03 12.61 18.39
N ARG A 206 6.38 13.77 18.26
CA ARG A 206 6.09 14.37 16.94
C ARG A 206 7.35 14.60 16.10
N ARG A 207 8.44 15.05 16.71
CA ARG A 207 9.73 15.24 16.03
C ARG A 207 10.40 13.93 15.61
N SER A 208 10.00 12.81 16.17
CA SER A 208 10.52 11.50 15.82
C SER A 208 9.80 10.90 14.59
N ILE A 209 8.65 11.44 14.19
CA ILE A 209 7.97 11.06 12.94
C ILE A 209 8.78 11.59 11.77
N ARG A 210 9.36 10.71 10.97
CA ARG A 210 10.18 11.04 9.81
C ARG A 210 9.37 11.26 8.55
N GLY A 211 8.17 10.72 8.49
CA GLY A 211 7.25 10.92 7.40
C GLY A 211 5.93 10.20 7.63
N MET A 212 4.92 10.64 6.88
CA MET A 212 3.59 10.01 6.87
C MET A 212 3.21 9.64 5.45
N ILE A 213 2.74 8.42 5.28
CA ILE A 213 2.13 7.95 4.03
C ILE A 213 0.64 7.79 4.30
N ASN A 214 -0.16 8.62 3.66
CA ASN A 214 -1.60 8.51 3.65
C ASN A 214 -2.03 7.57 2.52
N ILE A 215 -2.92 6.65 2.81
CA ILE A 215 -3.46 5.69 1.84
C ILE A 215 -4.97 5.84 1.88
N ASP A 216 -5.52 6.46 0.84
CA ASP A 216 -6.91 6.85 0.81
C ASP A 216 -7.40 6.85 -0.64
N MET A 217 -8.58 6.25 -0.88
CA MET A 217 -9.19 6.05 -2.19
C MET A 217 -8.26 5.36 -3.19
N VAL A 218 -7.76 4.18 -2.83
CA VAL A 218 -6.74 3.45 -3.60
C VAL A 218 -7.27 2.21 -4.30
N GLY A 219 -8.58 1.96 -4.19
CA GLY A 219 -9.22 0.76 -4.73
C GLY A 219 -9.77 0.90 -6.15
N ALA A 220 -9.99 2.13 -6.63
CA ALA A 220 -10.61 2.39 -7.93
C ALA A 220 -10.18 3.75 -8.47
N GLY A 221 -9.61 3.76 -9.67
CA GLY A 221 -9.13 4.95 -10.36
C GLY A 221 -8.27 4.58 -11.55
N PRO A 222 -7.85 5.57 -12.34
CA PRO A 222 -7.08 5.32 -13.56
C PRO A 222 -5.60 5.00 -13.29
N ASP A 223 -4.97 5.68 -12.32
CA ASP A 223 -3.52 5.68 -12.15
C ASP A 223 -3.09 5.99 -10.71
N VAL A 224 -1.85 5.63 -10.38
CA VAL A 224 -1.23 5.96 -9.10
C VAL A 224 -0.90 7.44 -9.04
N GLN A 225 -1.53 8.16 -8.13
CA GLN A 225 -1.26 9.55 -7.84
C GLN A 225 -0.51 9.68 -6.50
N ILE A 226 0.56 10.47 -6.48
CA ILE A 226 1.36 10.75 -5.27
C ILE A 226 1.26 12.23 -4.98
N ILE A 227 0.46 12.59 -3.97
CA ILE A 227 0.14 13.97 -3.65
C ILE A 227 0.89 14.40 -2.40
N GLY A 228 1.49 15.56 -2.45
CA GLY A 228 2.18 16.15 -1.31
C GLY A 228 3.15 17.24 -1.74
N THR A 229 3.53 18.09 -0.79
CA THR A 229 4.57 19.09 -1.03
C THR A 229 5.87 18.39 -1.42
N THR A 230 6.54 18.90 -2.44
CA THR A 230 7.81 18.36 -2.95
C THR A 230 8.83 18.23 -1.81
N GLY A 231 8.95 17.03 -1.29
CA GLY A 231 9.89 16.65 -0.25
C GLY A 231 10.45 15.27 -0.54
N SER A 232 11.35 14.80 0.29
CA SER A 232 12.05 13.53 0.09
C SER A 232 11.11 12.34 -0.06
N ILE A 233 9.94 12.33 0.62
CA ILE A 233 9.00 11.21 0.60
C ILE A 233 8.27 11.07 -0.75
N VAL A 234 7.74 12.16 -1.32
CA VAL A 234 7.07 12.17 -2.63
C VAL A 234 8.04 11.78 -3.74
N ALA A 235 9.23 12.40 -3.76
CA ALA A 235 10.27 12.10 -4.74
C ALA A 235 10.75 10.65 -4.67
N SER A 236 10.89 10.10 -3.45
CA SER A 236 11.28 8.71 -3.23
C SER A 236 10.20 7.75 -3.75
N MET A 237 8.94 8.00 -3.43
CA MET A 237 7.81 7.16 -3.89
C MET A 237 7.68 7.19 -5.42
N TYR A 238 7.83 8.35 -6.03
CA TYR A 238 7.84 8.47 -7.49
C TYR A 238 9.00 7.70 -8.14
N THR A 239 10.20 7.81 -7.57
CA THR A 239 11.37 7.05 -8.04
C THR A 239 11.15 5.55 -7.91
N ILE A 240 10.50 5.11 -6.82
CA ILE A 240 10.13 3.71 -6.60
C ILE A 240 9.12 3.25 -7.64
N ALA A 241 8.06 4.03 -7.89
CA ALA A 241 7.05 3.70 -8.91
C ALA A 241 7.71 3.52 -10.29
N ARG A 242 8.60 4.44 -10.69
CA ARG A 242 9.35 4.32 -11.94
C ARG A 242 10.22 3.06 -12.00
N ARG A 243 10.92 2.73 -10.91
CA ARG A 243 11.75 1.51 -10.83
C ARG A 243 10.92 0.24 -10.96
N LEU A 244 9.70 0.27 -10.43
CA LEU A 244 8.74 -0.83 -10.53
C LEU A 244 7.98 -0.86 -11.87
N HIS A 245 8.25 0.09 -12.78
CA HIS A 245 7.53 0.28 -14.05
C HIS A 245 6.02 0.50 -13.84
N ILE A 246 5.65 1.16 -12.74
CA ILE A 246 4.28 1.53 -12.41
C ILE A 246 4.08 2.98 -12.87
N PRO A 247 3.14 3.26 -13.80
CA PRO A 247 2.76 4.63 -14.12
C PRO A 247 2.30 5.37 -12.86
N ALA A 248 2.84 6.55 -12.63
CA ALA A 248 2.48 7.38 -11.48
C ALA A 248 2.69 8.85 -11.82
N GLU A 249 1.85 9.70 -11.24
CA GLU A 249 1.95 11.16 -11.32
C GLU A 249 2.20 11.76 -9.94
N THR A 250 2.75 12.97 -9.92
CA THR A 250 2.99 13.70 -8.66
C THR A 250 2.32 15.05 -8.70
N HIS A 251 1.64 15.41 -7.61
CA HIS A 251 0.99 16.71 -7.46
C HIS A 251 1.34 17.32 -6.11
N ALA A 252 1.61 18.61 -6.06
CA ALA A 252 1.83 19.31 -4.79
C ALA A 252 0.54 19.39 -3.96
N THR A 253 -0.56 19.64 -4.66
CA THR A 253 -1.93 19.67 -4.12
C THR A 253 -2.89 19.28 -5.24
N ILE A 254 -4.10 18.87 -4.90
CA ILE A 254 -5.20 18.75 -5.86
C ILE A 254 -6.29 19.77 -5.52
N SER A 255 -6.92 20.31 -6.54
CA SER A 255 -7.86 21.46 -6.41
C SER A 255 -9.12 21.16 -5.62
N GLN A 256 -9.46 19.88 -5.43
CA GLN A 256 -10.73 19.45 -4.83
C GLN A 256 -10.57 18.48 -3.66
N GLY A 257 -9.33 18.16 -3.23
CA GLY A 257 -9.10 17.13 -2.25
C GLY A 257 -8.15 17.52 -1.14
N PHE A 258 -8.46 17.05 0.03
CA PHE A 258 -7.58 16.96 1.16
C PHE A 258 -7.82 15.58 1.78
N SER A 259 -6.85 15.11 2.53
CA SER A 259 -6.97 13.93 3.35
C SER A 259 -6.03 14.06 4.56
N ASP A 260 -5.90 13.07 5.40
CA ASP A 260 -5.15 13.11 6.66
C ASP A 260 -3.70 13.61 6.54
N HIS A 261 -3.05 13.46 5.37
CA HIS A 261 -1.69 13.93 5.12
C HIS A 261 -1.52 15.44 5.35
N VAL A 262 -2.54 16.27 5.09
CA VAL A 262 -2.46 17.72 5.26
C VAL A 262 -2.25 18.14 6.72
N THR A 263 -2.76 17.33 7.66
CA THR A 263 -2.57 17.55 9.10
C THR A 263 -1.10 17.40 9.49
N PHE A 264 -0.42 16.40 8.92
CA PHE A 264 1.01 16.19 9.13
C PHE A 264 1.85 17.27 8.46
N GLN A 265 1.52 17.65 7.22
CA GLN A 265 2.20 18.75 6.52
C GLN A 265 2.07 20.07 7.28
N ALA A 266 0.89 20.38 7.81
CA ALA A 266 0.67 21.57 8.64
C ALA A 266 1.51 21.55 9.93
N ALA A 267 1.84 20.36 10.45
CA ALA A 267 2.73 20.18 11.58
C ALA A 267 4.22 20.15 11.22
N GLY A 268 4.59 20.39 9.94
CA GLY A 268 5.96 20.35 9.45
C GLY A 268 6.53 18.95 9.27
N ILE A 269 5.69 17.92 9.27
CA ILE A 269 6.08 16.52 9.05
C ILE A 269 5.92 16.21 7.55
N PRO A 270 6.97 15.70 6.87
CA PRO A 270 6.85 15.28 5.47
C PRO A 270 5.73 14.25 5.31
N ALA A 271 4.80 14.51 4.40
CA ALA A 271 3.69 13.58 4.16
C ALA A 271 3.36 13.48 2.68
N ALA A 272 2.96 12.28 2.27
CA ALA A 272 2.47 11.98 0.94
C ALA A 272 1.14 11.23 1.01
N TRP A 273 0.24 11.50 0.10
CA TRP A 273 -1.00 10.76 -0.10
C TRP A 273 -0.90 9.92 -1.37
N LEU A 274 -1.06 8.61 -1.22
CA LEU A 274 -1.30 7.67 -2.32
C LEU A 274 -2.79 7.62 -2.61
N TRP A 275 -3.13 7.89 -3.85
CA TRP A 275 -4.49 8.00 -4.37
C TRP A 275 -4.58 7.34 -5.74
N ALA A 276 -5.70 6.73 -6.08
CA ALA A 276 -5.91 6.11 -7.39
C ALA A 276 -6.49 7.06 -8.45
N GLY A 277 -6.71 8.32 -8.11
CA GLY A 277 -7.30 9.33 -8.98
C GLY A 277 -8.82 9.48 -8.82
N ASP A 278 -9.37 10.38 -9.61
CA ASP A 278 -10.80 10.71 -9.57
C ASP A 278 -11.70 9.51 -9.85
N ASN A 279 -12.77 9.43 -9.07
CA ASN A 279 -13.77 8.38 -9.21
C ASN A 279 -15.19 8.97 -9.16
N PRO A 280 -16.02 8.75 -10.19
CA PRO A 280 -17.37 9.31 -10.26
C PRO A 280 -18.36 8.72 -9.25
N THR A 281 -17.96 7.72 -8.47
CA THR A 281 -18.77 7.13 -7.40
C THR A 281 -18.45 7.73 -6.03
N LEU A 282 -17.47 8.63 -5.93
CA LEU A 282 -17.10 9.33 -4.70
C LEU A 282 -18.33 9.90 -3.99
N HIS A 283 -18.43 9.63 -2.69
CA HIS A 283 -19.52 10.11 -1.82
C HIS A 283 -20.93 9.71 -2.28
N THR A 284 -21.08 8.60 -3.00
CA THR A 284 -22.38 8.11 -3.48
C THR A 284 -22.68 6.69 -3.02
N PRO A 285 -23.95 6.25 -3.05
CA PRO A 285 -24.31 4.85 -2.78
C PRO A 285 -23.69 3.83 -3.76
N ARG A 286 -23.04 4.28 -4.83
CA ARG A 286 -22.38 3.44 -5.83
C ARG A 286 -20.93 3.10 -5.47
N ASP A 287 -20.37 3.67 -4.40
CA ASP A 287 -19.06 3.28 -3.89
C ASP A 287 -19.14 1.90 -3.20
N THR A 288 -19.14 0.87 -3.99
CA THR A 288 -19.35 -0.52 -3.60
C THR A 288 -18.21 -1.41 -4.09
N MET A 289 -18.22 -2.69 -3.68
CA MET A 289 -17.26 -3.69 -4.17
C MET A 289 -17.21 -3.82 -5.70
N ALA A 290 -18.24 -3.39 -6.42
CA ALA A 290 -18.31 -3.49 -7.88
C ALA A 290 -17.29 -2.62 -8.60
N ILE A 291 -16.81 -1.56 -7.97
CA ILE A 291 -15.82 -0.64 -8.57
C ILE A 291 -14.38 -0.97 -8.22
N ILE A 292 -14.14 -1.86 -7.25
CA ILE A 292 -12.80 -2.18 -6.77
C ILE A 292 -12.00 -2.91 -7.84
N GLN A 293 -10.82 -2.40 -8.09
CA GLN A 293 -9.87 -2.86 -9.11
C GLN A 293 -8.65 -3.52 -8.44
N PRO A 294 -8.55 -4.85 -8.39
CA PRO A 294 -7.41 -5.53 -7.77
C PRO A 294 -6.05 -5.14 -8.38
N ALA A 295 -6.01 -4.80 -9.67
CA ALA A 295 -4.79 -4.36 -10.33
C ALA A 295 -4.30 -3.01 -9.77
N GLU A 296 -5.21 -2.07 -9.46
CA GLU A 296 -4.86 -0.80 -8.85
C GLU A 296 -4.34 -0.99 -7.41
N LEU A 297 -5.04 -1.79 -6.63
CA LEU A 297 -4.58 -2.18 -5.30
C LEU A 297 -3.18 -2.80 -5.32
N ALA A 298 -2.86 -3.60 -6.34
CA ALA A 298 -1.52 -4.18 -6.51
C ALA A 298 -0.47 -3.11 -6.80
N ARG A 299 -0.76 -2.14 -7.69
CA ARG A 299 0.15 -1.04 -8.02
C ARG A 299 0.45 -0.16 -6.80
N ILE A 300 -0.60 0.31 -6.14
CA ILE A 300 -0.49 1.12 -4.91
C ILE A 300 0.26 0.35 -3.82
N GLY A 301 -0.14 -0.89 -3.56
CA GLY A 301 0.50 -1.73 -2.56
C GLY A 301 1.98 -1.98 -2.81
N ALA A 302 2.36 -2.18 -4.07
CA ALA A 302 3.77 -2.36 -4.45
C ALA A 302 4.59 -1.08 -4.20
N VAL A 303 4.09 0.09 -4.56
CA VAL A 303 4.76 1.38 -4.31
C VAL A 303 4.87 1.63 -2.81
N ALA A 304 3.77 1.46 -2.06
CA ALA A 304 3.77 1.65 -0.62
C ALA A 304 4.73 0.70 0.09
N TRP A 305 4.67 -0.60 -0.22
CA TRP A 305 5.52 -1.61 0.40
C TRP A 305 7.01 -1.37 0.14
N GLU A 306 7.38 -1.11 -1.11
CA GLU A 306 8.78 -0.88 -1.44
C GLU A 306 9.29 0.45 -0.84
N THR A 307 8.41 1.44 -0.65
CA THR A 307 8.74 2.65 0.10
C THR A 307 9.12 2.32 1.55
N LEU A 308 8.29 1.53 2.25
CA LEU A 308 8.58 1.14 3.64
C LEU A 308 9.89 0.34 3.79
N ARG A 309 10.26 -0.43 2.75
CA ARG A 309 11.48 -1.23 2.76
C ARG A 309 12.75 -0.42 2.50
N THR A 310 12.65 0.66 1.75
CA THR A 310 13.84 1.33 1.19
C THR A 310 14.00 2.79 1.60
N LEU A 311 12.93 3.45 2.04
CA LEU A 311 12.94 4.87 2.40
C LEU A 311 13.92 5.14 3.54
N SER A 312 14.92 5.99 3.26
CA SER A 312 15.83 6.56 4.25
C SER A 312 15.60 8.07 4.27
N LEU A 313 15.19 8.60 5.41
CA LEU A 313 14.90 10.02 5.65
C LEU A 313 15.80 10.59 6.73
#